data_830654e30662ca1ae372e3b3aedfdd0d
#
_entry.id   830654e30662ca1ae372e3b3aedfdd0d
#
_cell.length_a   1.000
_cell.length_b   1.000
_cell.length_c   1.000
_cell.angle_alpha   90.00
_cell.angle_beta   90.00
_cell.angle_gamma   90.00
#
_symmetry.space_group_name_H-M   'P 1'
#
loop_
_entity.id
_entity.type
_entity.pdbx_description
1 polymer ?
#
loop_
_entity_poly.entity_id
_entity_poly.type
_entity_poly.pdbx_seq_one_letter_code
_entity_poly.pdbx_strand_id
1 'polypeptide(L)'
;MLSFPIRHRLAGFYFFYYSIVGTFMPFWSLYLEDQGFNYSEIGILSSIAIITRFFAPFIWGWIADKSGKRMLLVRVATWMEACIWFMIFIIPNSFQAIALLMLIFSFFQNAILAQFEGVTLFWLAEQRTALYGKVRKW
;
A
#
# COMPACT_ATOMS: atom_id res chain seq x y z
N MET A 1 26.18 12.78 -5.87
CA MET A 1 24.90 12.15 -5.48
C MET A 1 24.07 13.17 -4.72
N LEU A 2 23.01 13.70 -5.33
CA LEU A 2 22.11 14.67 -4.69
C LEU A 2 21.35 13.95 -3.57
N SER A 3 21.77 14.16 -2.33
CA SER A 3 21.03 13.64 -1.17
C SER A 3 19.83 14.56 -0.95
N PHE A 4 18.71 14.21 -1.56
CA PHE A 4 17.43 14.84 -1.22
C PHE A 4 17.17 14.69 0.28
N PRO A 5 16.84 15.79 1.00
CA PRO A 5 16.51 15.71 2.40
C PRO A 5 15.35 14.70 2.59
N ILE A 6 15.42 13.93 3.65
CA ILE A 6 14.53 12.78 3.91
C ILE A 6 13.04 13.16 3.82
N ARG A 7 12.72 14.41 4.18
CA ARG A 7 11.38 14.99 4.09
C ARG A 7 10.83 14.98 2.64
N HIS A 8 11.65 15.30 1.65
CA HIS A 8 11.23 15.28 0.24
C HIS A 8 11.05 13.84 -0.28
N ARG A 9 11.84 12.91 0.23
CA ARG A 9 11.71 11.48 -0.12
C ARG A 9 10.40 10.90 0.44
N LEU A 10 10.04 11.26 1.68
CA LEU A 10 8.79 10.86 2.29
C LEU A 10 7.59 11.48 1.55
N ALA A 11 7.65 12.78 1.27
CA ALA A 11 6.59 13.48 0.53
C ALA A 11 6.41 12.89 -0.88
N GLY A 12 7.51 12.60 -1.58
CA GLY A 12 7.48 11.98 -2.91
C GLY A 12 6.81 10.61 -2.89
N PHE A 13 7.10 9.79 -1.89
CA PHE A 13 6.45 8.48 -1.74
C PHE A 13 4.92 8.63 -1.58
N TYR A 14 4.46 9.49 -0.68
CA TYR A 14 3.03 9.72 -0.47
C TYR A 14 2.36 10.28 -1.73
N PHE A 15 3.02 11.20 -2.43
CA PHE A 15 2.50 11.77 -3.67
C PHE A 15 2.26 10.67 -4.71
N PHE A 16 3.26 9.84 -5.00
CA PHE A 16 3.11 8.76 -5.98
C PHE A 16 2.10 7.70 -5.52
N TYR A 17 2.14 7.31 -4.25
CA TYR A 17 1.20 6.33 -3.70
C TYR A 17 -0.26 6.79 -3.87
N TYR A 18 -0.59 8.00 -3.43
CA TYR A 18 -1.96 8.52 -3.56
C TYR A 18 -2.33 8.86 -5.00
N SER A 19 -1.40 9.21 -5.85
CA SER A 19 -1.65 9.38 -7.29
C SER A 19 -2.08 8.07 -7.94
N ILE A 20 -1.40 6.96 -7.63
CA ILE A 20 -1.78 5.62 -8.13
C ILE A 20 -3.17 5.25 -7.62
N VAL A 21 -3.43 5.36 -6.31
CA VAL A 21 -4.74 5.04 -5.72
C VAL A 21 -5.85 5.90 -6.32
N GLY A 22 -5.62 7.21 -6.45
CA GLY A 22 -6.60 8.16 -7.01
C GLY A 22 -6.91 7.93 -8.49
N THR A 23 -5.93 7.47 -9.25
CA THR A 23 -6.13 7.11 -10.67
C THR A 23 -6.86 5.77 -10.81
N PHE A 24 -6.52 4.81 -9.97
CA PHE A 24 -7.05 3.45 -10.07
C PHE A 24 -8.51 3.34 -9.59
N MET A 25 -8.81 3.87 -8.40
CA MET A 25 -10.10 3.66 -7.72
C MET A 25 -11.34 3.98 -8.58
N PRO A 26 -11.42 5.13 -9.28
CA PRO A 26 -12.62 5.46 -10.06
C PRO A 26 -12.77 4.61 -11.32
N PHE A 27 -11.67 4.13 -11.90
CA PHE A 27 -11.69 3.40 -13.17
C PHE A 27 -11.80 1.89 -13.00
N TRP A 28 -11.56 1.36 -11.80
CA TRP A 28 -11.58 -0.07 -11.54
C TRP A 28 -12.95 -0.70 -11.81
N SER A 29 -14.01 -0.09 -11.31
CA SER A 29 -15.37 -0.59 -11.52
C SER A 29 -15.78 -0.53 -13.00
N LEU A 30 -15.38 0.54 -13.71
CA LEU A 30 -15.62 0.68 -15.15
C LEU A 30 -14.87 -0.39 -15.95
N TYR A 31 -13.63 -0.68 -15.57
CA TYR A 31 -12.86 -1.76 -16.20
C TYR A 31 -13.54 -3.13 -16.03
N LEU A 32 -14.03 -3.44 -14.83
CA LEU A 32 -14.73 -4.70 -14.58
C LEU A 32 -16.05 -4.79 -15.37
N GLU A 33 -16.78 -3.69 -15.50
CA GLU A 33 -17.99 -3.61 -16.30
C GLU A 33 -17.69 -3.87 -17.79
N ASP A 34 -16.63 -3.27 -18.33
CA ASP A 34 -16.18 -3.48 -19.71
C ASP A 34 -15.73 -4.92 -19.94
N GLN A 35 -15.20 -5.61 -18.94
CA GLN A 35 -14.87 -7.02 -18.99
C GLN A 35 -16.09 -7.96 -18.88
N GLY A 36 -17.31 -7.39 -18.74
CA GLY A 36 -18.57 -8.14 -18.75
C GLY A 36 -19.02 -8.63 -17.36
N PHE A 37 -18.43 -8.17 -16.27
CA PHE A 37 -18.90 -8.48 -14.93
C PHE A 37 -20.19 -7.71 -14.59
N ASN A 38 -21.13 -8.39 -13.95
CA ASN A 38 -22.35 -7.76 -13.50
C ASN A 38 -22.14 -6.95 -12.20
N TYR A 39 -23.07 -6.04 -11.87
CA TYR A 39 -22.93 -5.15 -10.70
C TYR A 39 -22.77 -5.89 -9.36
N SER A 40 -23.38 -7.08 -9.22
CA SER A 40 -23.22 -7.89 -8.02
C SER A 40 -21.79 -8.44 -7.89
N GLU A 41 -21.23 -8.93 -8.98
CA GLU A 41 -19.85 -9.42 -9.04
C GLU A 41 -18.85 -8.30 -8.76
N ILE A 42 -19.05 -7.12 -9.36
CA ILE A 42 -18.22 -5.91 -9.11
C ILE A 42 -18.30 -5.52 -7.62
N GLY A 43 -19.49 -5.57 -7.03
CA GLY A 43 -19.68 -5.31 -5.60
C GLY A 43 -18.91 -6.30 -4.72
N ILE A 44 -18.94 -7.59 -5.03
CA ILE A 44 -18.20 -8.63 -4.29
C ILE A 44 -16.70 -8.41 -4.45
N LEU A 45 -16.20 -8.19 -5.66
CA LEU A 45 -14.77 -7.94 -5.92
C LEU A 45 -14.27 -6.70 -5.16
N SER A 46 -15.05 -5.63 -5.14
CA SER A 46 -14.72 -4.41 -4.38
C SER A 46 -14.73 -4.65 -2.87
N SER A 47 -15.62 -5.51 -2.38
CA SER A 47 -15.69 -5.88 -0.96
C SER A 47 -14.47 -6.63 -0.48
N ILE A 48 -13.79 -7.39 -1.34
CA ILE A 48 -12.53 -8.09 -1.01
C ILE A 48 -11.47 -7.09 -0.54
N ALA A 49 -11.31 -5.98 -1.26
CA ALA A 49 -10.36 -4.94 -0.89
C ALA A 49 -10.68 -4.30 0.46
N ILE A 50 -11.97 -4.10 0.77
CA ILE A 50 -12.43 -3.53 2.04
C ILE A 50 -12.17 -4.51 3.19
N ILE A 51 -12.52 -5.79 3.02
CA ILE A 51 -12.31 -6.83 4.03
C ILE A 51 -10.81 -6.99 4.33
N THR A 52 -9.99 -7.04 3.30
CA THR A 52 -8.53 -7.18 3.44
C THR A 52 -7.93 -6.04 4.26
N ARG A 53 -8.47 -4.82 4.16
CA ARG A 53 -8.02 -3.65 4.94
C ARG A 53 -8.16 -3.84 6.46
N PHE A 54 -9.07 -4.67 6.92
CA PHE A 54 -9.22 -4.96 8.35
C PHE A 54 -8.18 -5.95 8.87
N PHE A 55 -7.80 -6.95 8.09
CA PHE A 55 -6.92 -8.02 8.55
C PHE A 55 -5.45 -7.83 8.18
N ALA A 56 -5.17 -7.33 6.97
CA ALA A 56 -3.81 -7.23 6.46
C ALA A 56 -2.88 -6.37 7.36
N PRO A 57 -3.29 -5.22 7.91
CA PRO A 57 -2.41 -4.41 8.76
C PRO A 57 -1.94 -5.15 10.03
N PHE A 58 -2.78 -6.00 10.62
CA PHE A 58 -2.39 -6.79 11.81
C PHE A 58 -1.31 -7.82 11.46
N ILE A 59 -1.48 -8.53 10.35
CA ILE A 59 -0.52 -9.54 9.88
C ILE A 59 0.81 -8.85 9.55
N TRP A 60 0.76 -7.76 8.77
CA TRP A 60 1.94 -7.01 8.39
C TRP A 60 2.61 -6.30 9.56
N GLY A 61 1.85 -5.81 10.54
CA GLY A 61 2.36 -5.25 11.78
C GLY A 61 3.16 -6.29 12.55
N TRP A 62 2.60 -7.48 12.75
CA TRP A 62 3.29 -8.57 13.42
C TRP A 62 4.59 -9.00 12.70
N ILE A 63 4.56 -9.14 11.36
CA ILE A 63 5.74 -9.45 10.54
C ILE A 63 6.80 -8.35 10.69
N ALA A 64 6.38 -7.08 10.67
CA ALA A 64 7.26 -5.94 10.78
C ALA A 64 7.94 -5.86 12.15
N ASP A 65 7.21 -6.10 13.21
CA ASP A 65 7.73 -6.06 14.57
C ASP A 65 8.70 -7.22 14.82
N LYS A 66 8.39 -8.41 14.30
CA LYS A 66 9.27 -9.59 14.41
C LYS A 66 10.53 -9.45 13.56
N SER A 67 10.45 -8.88 12.38
CA SER A 67 11.59 -8.75 11.45
C SER A 67 12.46 -7.51 11.73
N GLY A 68 11.91 -6.46 12.33
CA GLY A 68 12.56 -5.16 12.52
C GLY A 68 12.91 -4.41 11.23
N LYS A 69 12.50 -4.93 10.05
CA LYS A 69 12.93 -4.44 8.73
C LYS A 69 11.79 -3.82 7.93
N ARG A 70 11.09 -2.83 8.51
CA ARG A 70 9.90 -2.19 7.90
C ARG A 70 10.12 -1.71 6.47
N MET A 71 11.25 -1.05 6.18
CA MET A 71 11.56 -0.56 4.82
C MET A 71 11.78 -1.69 3.80
N LEU A 72 12.28 -2.84 4.24
CA LEU A 72 12.40 -4.02 3.37
C LEU A 72 11.01 -4.55 3.00
N LEU A 73 10.10 -4.61 3.98
CA LEU A 73 8.71 -5.04 3.75
C LEU A 73 8.00 -4.11 2.77
N VAL A 74 8.15 -2.78 2.90
CA VAL A 74 7.61 -1.81 1.95
C VAL A 74 8.13 -2.10 0.54
N ARG A 75 9.44 -2.29 0.36
CA ARG A 75 10.03 -2.58 -0.95
C ARG A 75 9.51 -3.87 -1.56
N VAL A 76 9.49 -4.95 -0.77
CA VAL A 76 8.99 -6.26 -1.22
C VAL A 76 7.52 -6.15 -1.60
N ALA A 77 6.69 -5.52 -0.75
CA ALA A 77 5.28 -5.35 -1.03
C ALA A 77 5.03 -4.53 -2.31
N THR A 78 5.79 -3.45 -2.53
CA THR A 78 5.69 -2.64 -3.76
C THR A 78 6.07 -3.43 -5.01
N TRP A 79 7.12 -4.24 -4.96
CA TRP A 79 7.49 -5.11 -6.08
C TRP A 79 6.44 -6.18 -6.35
N MET A 80 5.91 -6.81 -5.30
CA MET A 80 4.84 -7.80 -5.44
C MET A 80 3.57 -7.16 -6.04
N GLU A 81 3.21 -5.97 -5.59
CA GLU A 81 2.08 -5.22 -6.14
C GLU A 81 2.26 -4.93 -7.63
N ALA A 82 3.45 -4.48 -8.05
CA ALA A 82 3.75 -4.25 -9.45
C ALA A 82 3.64 -5.54 -10.29
N CYS A 83 4.16 -6.66 -9.78
CA CYS A 83 4.05 -7.96 -10.45
C CYS A 83 2.59 -8.40 -10.58
N ILE A 84 1.78 -8.23 -9.54
CA ILE A 84 0.35 -8.59 -9.52
C ILE A 84 -0.41 -7.77 -10.57
N TRP A 85 -0.07 -6.47 -10.72
CA TRP A 85 -0.67 -5.62 -11.75
C TRP A 85 -0.38 -6.12 -13.16
N PHE A 86 0.83 -6.60 -13.43
CA PHE A 86 1.14 -7.19 -14.74
C PHE A 86 0.36 -8.49 -14.99
N MET A 87 0.04 -9.24 -13.95
CA MET A 87 -0.73 -10.47 -14.08
C MET A 87 -2.15 -10.24 -14.58
N ILE A 88 -2.75 -9.05 -14.37
CA ILE A 88 -4.11 -8.75 -14.84
C ILE A 88 -4.26 -8.87 -16.35
N PHE A 89 -3.17 -8.66 -17.11
CA PHE A 89 -3.16 -8.76 -18.56
C PHE A 89 -2.98 -10.20 -19.07
N ILE A 90 -2.64 -11.13 -18.19
CA ILE A 90 -2.27 -12.51 -18.56
C ILE A 90 -3.33 -13.50 -18.07
N ILE A 91 -3.98 -13.23 -16.96
CA ILE A 91 -4.97 -14.13 -16.37
C ILE A 91 -6.28 -14.12 -17.17
N PRO A 92 -6.99 -15.26 -17.20
CA PRO A 92 -8.30 -15.32 -17.84
C PRO A 92 -9.32 -14.43 -17.10
N ASN A 93 -10.23 -13.81 -17.87
CA ASN A 93 -11.33 -13.00 -17.37
C ASN A 93 -12.41 -13.85 -16.67
N SER A 94 -12.04 -14.53 -15.59
CA SER A 94 -12.96 -15.28 -14.74
C SER A 94 -13.10 -14.62 -13.38
N PHE A 95 -14.30 -14.69 -12.82
CA PHE A 95 -14.58 -14.12 -11.50
C PHE A 95 -13.58 -14.60 -10.43
N GLN A 96 -13.29 -15.91 -10.40
CA GLN A 96 -12.38 -16.49 -9.41
C GLN A 96 -10.95 -15.98 -9.58
N ALA A 97 -10.47 -15.83 -10.83
CA ALA A 97 -9.12 -15.34 -11.09
C ALA A 97 -8.97 -13.87 -10.67
N ILE A 98 -9.94 -13.03 -11.01
CA ILE A 98 -9.94 -11.62 -10.60
C ILE A 98 -10.11 -11.49 -9.08
N ALA A 99 -10.97 -12.30 -8.45
CA ALA A 99 -11.13 -12.29 -6.99
C ALA A 99 -9.83 -12.65 -6.26
N LEU A 100 -9.12 -13.68 -6.72
CA LEU A 100 -7.84 -14.08 -6.16
C LEU A 100 -6.77 -12.99 -6.36
N LEU A 101 -6.71 -12.40 -7.56
CA LEU A 101 -5.80 -11.29 -7.85
C LEU A 101 -6.08 -10.09 -6.94
N MET A 102 -7.34 -9.70 -6.78
CA MET A 102 -7.76 -8.61 -5.91
C MET A 102 -7.41 -8.87 -4.44
N LEU A 103 -7.58 -10.12 -4.00
CA LEU A 103 -7.23 -10.50 -2.62
C LEU A 103 -5.73 -10.32 -2.38
N ILE A 104 -4.88 -10.87 -3.26
CA ILE A 104 -3.43 -10.79 -3.13
C ILE A 104 -2.97 -9.34 -3.28
N PHE A 105 -3.46 -8.61 -4.27
CA PHE A 105 -3.17 -7.20 -4.49
C PHE A 105 -3.49 -6.36 -3.24
N SER A 106 -4.72 -6.45 -2.73
CA SER A 106 -5.16 -5.68 -1.56
C SER A 106 -4.37 -6.03 -0.30
N PHE A 107 -3.96 -7.29 -0.16
CA PHE A 107 -3.13 -7.73 0.97
C PHE A 107 -1.77 -7.03 0.99
N PHE A 108 -1.09 -6.95 -0.16
CA PHE A 108 0.20 -6.26 -0.26
C PHE A 108 0.05 -4.74 -0.22
N GLN A 109 -0.96 -4.17 -0.86
CA GLN A 109 -1.21 -2.73 -0.84
C GLN A 109 -1.42 -2.19 0.58
N ASN A 110 -2.17 -2.92 1.41
CA ASN A 110 -2.36 -2.54 2.81
C ASN A 110 -1.06 -2.64 3.65
N ALA A 111 -0.10 -3.46 3.24
CA ALA A 111 1.23 -3.50 3.85
C ALA A 111 2.00 -2.20 3.63
N ILE A 112 2.00 -1.70 2.38
CA ILE A 112 2.83 -0.58 1.96
C ILE A 112 2.52 0.66 2.79
N LEU A 113 1.26 1.06 2.85
CA LEU A 113 0.86 2.27 3.57
C LEU A 113 1.11 2.16 5.07
N ALA A 114 0.65 1.07 5.69
CA ALA A 114 0.77 0.87 7.14
C ALA A 114 2.24 0.87 7.61
N GLN A 115 3.12 0.19 6.89
CA GLN A 115 4.54 0.14 7.25
C GLN A 115 5.26 1.45 6.98
N PHE A 116 4.91 2.15 5.90
CA PHE A 116 5.52 3.42 5.57
C PHE A 116 5.09 4.54 6.54
N GLU A 117 3.84 4.55 6.98
CA GLU A 117 3.37 5.44 8.06
C GLU A 117 4.15 5.21 9.35
N GLY A 118 4.38 3.95 9.72
CA GLY A 118 5.20 3.59 10.88
C GLY A 118 6.63 4.14 10.80
N VAL A 119 7.26 4.05 9.63
CA VAL A 119 8.60 4.63 9.38
C VAL A 119 8.57 6.15 9.47
N THR A 120 7.55 6.78 8.91
CA THR A 120 7.38 8.24 8.92
C THR A 120 7.20 8.77 10.34
N LEU A 121 6.35 8.12 11.13
CA LEU A 121 6.10 8.48 12.53
C LEU A 121 7.35 8.32 13.39
N PHE A 122 8.09 7.22 13.21
CA PHE A 122 9.36 6.99 13.91
C PHE A 122 10.36 8.13 13.63
N TRP A 123 10.53 8.48 12.36
CA TRP A 123 11.42 9.58 11.97
C TRP A 123 10.99 10.95 12.53
N LEU A 124 9.68 11.24 12.51
CA LEU A 124 9.15 12.48 13.10
C LEU A 124 9.34 12.54 14.61
N ALA A 125 9.17 11.41 15.30
CA ALA A 125 9.40 11.32 16.76
C ALA A 125 10.87 11.58 17.10
N GLU A 126 11.80 11.04 16.33
CA GLU A 126 13.25 11.24 16.50
C GLU A 126 13.63 12.72 16.31
N GLN A 127 13.04 13.39 15.31
CA GLN A 127 13.25 14.83 15.12
C GLN A 127 12.66 15.70 16.24
N ARG A 128 11.50 15.34 16.77
CA ARG A 128 10.92 16.05 17.92
C ARG A 128 11.79 15.91 19.17
N THR A 129 12.32 14.74 19.46
CA THR A 129 13.25 14.53 20.58
C THR A 129 14.54 15.32 20.43
N ALA A 130 15.08 15.43 19.22
CA ALA A 130 16.26 16.23 18.92
C ALA A 130 15.99 17.74 19.09
N LEU A 131 14.80 18.22 18.72
CA LEU A 131 14.36 19.60 18.96
C LEU A 131 14.14 19.88 20.47
N TYR A 132 13.52 18.94 21.19
CA TYR A 132 13.28 19.06 22.63
C TYR A 132 14.59 19.16 23.42
N GLY A 133 15.61 18.39 23.02
CA GLY A 133 16.95 18.45 23.61
C GLY A 133 17.66 19.79 23.38
N LYS A 134 17.37 20.46 22.25
CA LYS A 134 17.90 21.81 21.98
C LYS A 134 17.22 22.92 22.82
N VAL A 135 15.90 22.78 22.99
CA VAL A 135 15.11 23.79 23.80
C VAL A 135 15.40 23.66 25.29
N ARG A 136 15.71 22.46 25.78
CA ARG A 136 15.99 22.21 27.22
C ARG A 136 17.39 22.65 27.68
N LYS A 137 18.25 23.07 26.74
CA LYS A 137 19.60 23.55 27.06
C LYS A 137 19.64 25.05 27.45
N TRP A 138 18.51 25.72 27.44
CA TRP A 138 18.30 27.08 27.91
C TRP A 138 17.41 27.06 29.17
#